data_c46cf97e841c65004a26c8921c29c073
#
_entry.id   c46cf97e841c65004a26c8921c29c073
#
_cell.length_a   1.000
_cell.length_b   1.000
_cell.length_c   1.000
_cell.angle_alpha   90.00
_cell.angle_beta   90.00
_cell.angle_gamma   90.00
#
_symmetry.space_group_name_H-M   'P 1'
#
loop_
_entity.id
_entity.type
_entity.pdbx_description
1 polymer ?
#
loop_
_entity_poly.entity_id
_entity_poly.type
_entity_poly.pdbx_seq_one_letter_code
_entity_poly.pdbx_strand_id
1 'polypeptide(L)'
;MKSLAILLMAATTDPANVVYQPADLGGSYVMEFERGPIFYNRPAERDPVARLQSRIDSGAVQLIFDPNGRGYLRSLLEALRIPVSSQMLVFSKTSLQLHKIAPETPRALYFNDDAYVGFVQRGDVLELSSVDPERGAMFYTLEQREVSKPRFRRQDDCLQCHASGRTLGVPGHIVRSVQVDNEGQPMFSGGGYNIDHRNPLSERFGGWYVSGSHGAARHLGNVYVKDRAQPDRLDTEAGANLTKLPVNTGPYLTPHSDLVAQMVLQHQVRMHNLIARVAFETKVALESQEAMDKVLGKQPGGGWSDSTKRRIFGPAETLVRYMLFIDEAALVSPVRGTSPFAAEFSRQGPADLRGRSLRQLDLDKRLFRYPMSFLVYSEAFDSLPPVVKDYVWRRLWDVLSGREQRKEFAALSPQDRVAVREILLETKRDLPAYWRTRRP
;
A
#
# COMPACT_ATOMS: atom_id res chain seq x y z
N MET A 1 -60.04 -24.62 24.52
CA MET A 1 -58.57 -24.43 24.69
C MET A 1 -58.02 -23.93 23.33
N LYS A 2 -57.71 -22.64 23.21
CA LYS A 2 -57.15 -22.04 21.98
C LYS A 2 -55.63 -21.98 22.18
N SER A 3 -54.88 -22.79 21.42
CA SER A 3 -53.41 -22.74 21.38
C SER A 3 -52.98 -21.48 20.63
N LEU A 4 -52.33 -20.58 21.35
CA LEU A 4 -51.66 -19.39 20.82
C LEU A 4 -50.29 -19.81 20.31
N ALA A 5 -50.11 -19.95 18.99
CA ALA A 5 -48.83 -20.17 18.38
C ALA A 5 -48.07 -18.81 18.35
N ILE A 6 -47.08 -18.66 19.22
CA ILE A 6 -46.13 -17.51 19.19
C ILE A 6 -45.17 -17.77 18.05
N LEU A 7 -45.35 -17.06 16.94
CA LEU A 7 -44.36 -16.99 15.85
C LEU A 7 -43.18 -16.14 16.34
N LEU A 8 -42.12 -16.80 16.81
CA LEU A 8 -40.82 -16.11 16.99
C LEU A 8 -40.28 -15.76 15.60
N MET A 9 -40.50 -14.53 15.15
CA MET A 9 -39.71 -13.98 14.06
C MET A 9 -38.28 -13.77 14.60
N ALA A 10 -37.40 -14.69 14.27
CA ALA A 10 -35.95 -14.43 14.40
C ALA A 10 -35.61 -13.23 13.51
N ALA A 11 -35.40 -12.07 14.10
CA ALA A 11 -34.87 -10.93 13.41
C ALA A 11 -33.46 -11.33 12.89
N THR A 12 -33.38 -11.62 11.60
CA THR A 12 -32.08 -11.82 10.93
C THR A 12 -31.36 -10.48 10.96
N THR A 13 -30.45 -10.33 11.90
CA THR A 13 -29.57 -9.14 11.95
C THR A 13 -28.79 -9.09 10.64
N ASP A 14 -28.89 -7.97 9.93
CA ASP A 14 -28.08 -7.70 8.75
C ASP A 14 -26.61 -7.95 9.10
N PRO A 15 -25.90 -8.85 8.40
CA PRO A 15 -24.51 -9.19 8.70
C PRO A 15 -23.58 -7.97 8.75
N ALA A 16 -23.89 -6.90 8.02
CA ALA A 16 -23.14 -5.66 8.05
C ALA A 16 -23.27 -4.89 9.38
N ASN A 17 -24.25 -5.21 10.23
CA ASN A 17 -24.42 -4.61 11.56
C ASN A 17 -23.69 -5.36 12.68
N VAL A 18 -23.08 -6.50 12.38
CA VAL A 18 -22.30 -7.28 13.33
C VAL A 18 -20.84 -6.90 13.22
N VAL A 19 -20.17 -6.69 14.35
CA VAL A 19 -18.73 -6.43 14.39
C VAL A 19 -17.98 -7.75 14.43
N TYR A 20 -17.13 -7.98 13.44
CA TYR A 20 -16.31 -9.18 13.33
C TYR A 20 -14.93 -8.95 13.97
N GLN A 21 -14.28 -10.06 14.36
CA GLN A 21 -12.88 -10.00 14.78
C GLN A 21 -11.98 -9.75 13.57
N PRO A 22 -10.92 -8.93 13.71
CA PRO A 22 -9.92 -8.78 12.66
C PRO A 22 -9.32 -10.14 12.30
N ALA A 23 -9.16 -10.41 10.99
CA ALA A 23 -8.46 -11.59 10.55
C ALA A 23 -6.96 -11.44 10.79
N ASP A 24 -6.33 -12.48 11.33
CA ASP A 24 -4.87 -12.58 11.28
C ASP A 24 -4.47 -12.97 9.85
N LEU A 25 -3.88 -12.01 9.15
CA LEU A 25 -3.37 -12.17 7.80
C LEU A 25 -1.85 -12.40 7.77
N GLY A 26 -1.21 -12.56 8.93
CA GLY A 26 0.17 -12.99 9.06
C GLY A 26 0.33 -14.41 8.52
N GLY A 27 1.36 -14.66 7.70
CA GLY A 27 1.58 -15.98 7.09
C GLY A 27 0.48 -16.43 6.12
N SER A 28 -0.29 -15.49 5.55
CA SER A 28 -1.38 -15.77 4.62
C SER A 28 -0.96 -16.71 3.50
N TYR A 29 -1.81 -17.70 3.21
CA TYR A 29 -1.65 -18.57 2.04
C TYR A 29 -1.82 -17.75 0.74
N VAL A 30 -1.21 -18.22 -0.33
CA VAL A 30 -1.43 -17.65 -1.67
C VAL A 30 -2.83 -18.04 -2.13
N MET A 31 -3.63 -17.03 -2.46
CA MET A 31 -4.98 -17.25 -2.98
C MET A 31 -4.92 -17.68 -4.44
N GLU A 32 -5.90 -18.51 -4.85
CA GLU A 32 -6.12 -18.75 -6.27
C GLU A 32 -6.67 -17.46 -6.91
N PHE A 33 -5.93 -16.88 -7.85
CA PHE A 33 -6.31 -15.64 -8.51
C PHE A 33 -6.26 -15.71 -10.04
N GLU A 34 -5.67 -16.76 -10.61
CA GLU A 34 -5.56 -16.90 -12.07
C GLU A 34 -6.91 -17.25 -12.72
N ARG A 35 -7.73 -18.00 -11.99
CA ARG A 35 -9.08 -18.39 -12.42
C ARG A 35 -10.14 -17.46 -11.88
N GLY A 36 -11.43 -17.80 -12.16
CA GLY A 36 -12.55 -17.09 -11.53
C GLY A 36 -12.53 -17.22 -9.99
N PRO A 37 -13.07 -16.24 -9.30
CA PRO A 37 -13.72 -15.00 -9.79
C PRO A 37 -12.76 -13.84 -10.04
N ILE A 38 -11.44 -14.02 -9.93
CA ILE A 38 -10.43 -12.93 -10.02
C ILE A 38 -9.95 -12.74 -11.48
N PHE A 39 -9.58 -13.84 -12.18
CA PHE A 39 -9.09 -13.82 -13.57
C PHE A 39 -7.88 -12.92 -13.78
N TYR A 40 -6.87 -13.03 -12.93
CA TYR A 40 -5.67 -12.19 -12.97
C TYR A 40 -4.97 -12.18 -14.33
N ASN A 41 -4.96 -13.33 -15.04
CA ASN A 41 -4.26 -13.48 -16.33
C ASN A 41 -4.97 -12.80 -17.52
N ARG A 42 -6.19 -12.30 -17.34
CA ARG A 42 -6.84 -11.52 -18.41
C ARG A 42 -6.09 -10.22 -18.65
N PRO A 43 -6.12 -9.66 -19.88
CA PRO A 43 -5.50 -8.39 -20.15
C PRO A 43 -5.89 -7.34 -19.13
N ALA A 44 -4.90 -6.60 -18.61
CA ALA A 44 -5.12 -5.48 -17.73
C ALA A 44 -5.46 -4.25 -18.59
N GLU A 45 -6.56 -3.59 -18.29
CA GLU A 45 -7.03 -2.42 -19.06
C GLU A 45 -7.18 -1.18 -18.18
N ARG A 46 -7.26 -1.37 -16.86
CA ARG A 46 -7.63 -0.32 -15.91
C ARG A 46 -6.46 0.21 -15.08
N ASP A 47 -5.33 -0.46 -15.07
CA ASP A 47 -4.18 0.04 -14.34
C ASP A 47 -3.47 1.19 -15.12
N PRO A 48 -2.73 2.08 -14.41
CA PRO A 48 -2.08 3.24 -15.01
C PRO A 48 -1.13 2.91 -16.17
N VAL A 49 -0.40 1.78 -16.12
CA VAL A 49 0.57 1.39 -17.15
C VAL A 49 -0.13 0.93 -18.42
N ALA A 50 -1.18 0.12 -18.30
CA ALA A 50 -1.99 -0.31 -19.45
C ALA A 50 -2.66 0.88 -20.13
N ARG A 51 -3.24 1.82 -19.34
CA ARG A 51 -3.79 3.07 -19.86
C ARG A 51 -2.73 3.93 -20.58
N LEU A 52 -1.51 3.99 -20.06
CA LEU A 52 -0.42 4.70 -20.72
C LEU A 52 -0.02 4.02 -22.04
N GLN A 53 0.04 2.68 -22.08
CA GLN A 53 0.33 1.95 -23.32
C GLN A 53 -0.68 2.28 -24.42
N SER A 54 -1.97 2.30 -24.09
CA SER A 54 -3.03 2.68 -25.06
C SER A 54 -2.84 4.10 -25.62
N ARG A 55 -2.37 5.04 -24.77
CA ARG A 55 -2.07 6.42 -25.19
C ARG A 55 -0.81 6.50 -26.08
N ILE A 56 0.18 5.66 -25.83
CA ILE A 56 1.38 5.54 -26.71
C ILE A 56 0.99 4.93 -28.05
N ASP A 57 0.20 3.86 -28.05
CA ASP A 57 -0.23 3.16 -29.26
C ASP A 57 -1.08 4.06 -30.17
N SER A 58 -1.93 4.91 -29.59
CA SER A 58 -2.72 5.90 -30.32
C SER A 58 -1.93 7.15 -30.76
N GLY A 59 -0.69 7.31 -30.31
CA GLY A 59 0.13 8.50 -30.58
C GLY A 59 -0.23 9.73 -29.73
N ALA A 60 -1.12 9.58 -28.74
CA ALA A 60 -1.48 10.67 -27.80
C ALA A 60 -0.36 10.99 -26.81
N VAL A 61 0.58 10.08 -26.59
CA VAL A 61 1.77 10.25 -25.76
C VAL A 61 2.98 9.67 -26.47
N GLN A 62 4.08 10.40 -26.42
CA GLN A 62 5.39 9.92 -26.84
C GLN A 62 6.35 9.95 -25.66
N LEU A 63 7.01 8.82 -25.38
CA LEU A 63 8.10 8.78 -24.41
C LEU A 63 9.41 9.22 -25.07
N ILE A 64 10.15 10.09 -24.39
CA ILE A 64 11.42 10.63 -24.86
C ILE A 64 12.55 9.84 -24.21
N PHE A 65 13.48 9.36 -25.04
CA PHE A 65 14.67 8.62 -24.58
C PHE A 65 15.82 9.59 -24.25
N ASP A 66 16.40 9.47 -23.03
CA ASP A 66 17.61 10.19 -22.63
C ASP A 66 18.83 9.30 -22.88
N PRO A 67 19.70 9.61 -23.86
CA PRO A 67 20.88 8.81 -24.17
C PRO A 67 21.97 8.86 -23.09
N ASN A 68 21.86 9.79 -22.11
CA ASN A 68 22.84 9.96 -21.03
C ASN A 68 22.67 8.94 -19.89
N GLY A 69 22.13 7.76 -20.17
CA GLY A 69 22.06 6.62 -19.26
C GLY A 69 20.80 6.52 -18.41
N ARG A 70 19.83 7.42 -18.58
CA ARG A 70 18.53 7.37 -17.88
C ARG A 70 17.38 6.81 -18.72
N GLY A 71 17.61 6.65 -20.05
CA GLY A 71 16.62 6.06 -20.95
C GLY A 71 15.27 6.77 -20.90
N TYR A 72 14.20 6.03 -20.78
CA TYR A 72 12.85 6.60 -20.71
C TYR A 72 12.45 7.13 -19.33
N LEU A 73 13.32 7.06 -18.30
CA LEU A 73 12.93 7.31 -16.91
C LEU A 73 12.15 8.63 -16.73
N ARG A 74 12.73 9.77 -17.15
CA ARG A 74 12.12 11.09 -16.91
C ARG A 74 10.76 11.24 -17.60
N SER A 75 10.70 10.93 -18.91
CA SER A 75 9.45 11.06 -19.67
C SER A 75 8.37 10.08 -19.20
N LEU A 76 8.76 8.90 -18.70
CA LEU A 76 7.85 7.92 -18.11
C LEU A 76 7.25 8.44 -16.80
N LEU A 77 8.07 9.01 -15.91
CA LEU A 77 7.57 9.60 -14.66
C LEU A 77 6.57 10.74 -14.94
N GLU A 78 6.88 11.60 -15.91
CA GLU A 78 6.00 12.68 -16.35
C GLU A 78 4.67 12.14 -16.91
N ALA A 79 4.73 11.12 -17.80
CA ALA A 79 3.55 10.51 -18.42
C ALA A 79 2.64 9.81 -17.40
N LEU A 80 3.21 9.21 -16.35
CA LEU A 80 2.50 8.59 -15.22
C LEU A 80 2.19 9.58 -14.09
N ARG A 81 2.64 10.85 -14.18
CA ARG A 81 2.50 11.86 -13.12
C ARG A 81 3.12 11.43 -11.80
N ILE A 82 4.26 10.78 -11.86
CA ILE A 82 5.02 10.40 -10.67
C ILE A 82 5.99 11.53 -10.31
N PRO A 83 5.92 12.11 -9.11
CA PRO A 83 6.81 13.19 -8.71
C PRO A 83 8.25 12.68 -8.53
N VAL A 84 9.21 13.41 -9.09
CA VAL A 84 10.64 13.09 -8.94
C VAL A 84 11.07 13.14 -7.47
N SER A 85 10.41 13.97 -6.65
CA SER A 85 10.64 14.08 -5.22
C SER A 85 10.34 12.81 -4.43
N SER A 86 9.57 11.87 -5.01
CA SER A 86 9.30 10.56 -4.42
C SER A 86 10.49 9.60 -4.49
N GLN A 87 11.64 10.02 -5.05
CA GLN A 87 12.82 9.18 -5.19
C GLN A 87 13.29 8.59 -3.86
N MET A 88 13.53 7.29 -3.89
CA MET A 88 14.17 6.52 -2.81
C MET A 88 15.23 5.61 -3.42
N LEU A 89 16.30 5.33 -2.66
CA LEU A 89 17.41 4.50 -3.11
C LEU A 89 17.49 3.23 -2.26
N VAL A 90 17.41 2.07 -2.90
CA VAL A 90 17.53 0.75 -2.26
C VAL A 90 18.75 0.02 -2.81
N PHE A 91 19.65 -0.40 -1.91
CA PHE A 91 20.87 -1.10 -2.29
C PHE A 91 20.85 -2.60 -1.93
N SER A 92 19.80 -3.09 -1.30
CA SER A 92 19.61 -4.53 -1.13
C SER A 92 19.30 -5.20 -2.46
N LYS A 93 19.95 -6.34 -2.75
CA LYS A 93 19.79 -7.13 -3.98
C LYS A 93 18.48 -7.92 -3.94
N THR A 94 17.35 -7.22 -4.15
CA THR A 94 15.99 -7.77 -4.03
C THR A 94 15.10 -7.47 -5.23
N SER A 95 15.67 -7.22 -6.42
CA SER A 95 14.91 -6.95 -7.65
C SER A 95 15.29 -7.87 -8.80
N LEU A 96 14.60 -7.75 -9.93
CA LEU A 96 14.85 -8.51 -11.15
C LEU A 96 16.33 -8.35 -11.63
N GLN A 97 16.88 -7.13 -11.54
CA GLN A 97 18.22 -6.80 -11.99
C GLN A 97 19.23 -6.77 -10.83
N LEU A 98 19.09 -7.67 -9.85
CA LEU A 98 19.87 -7.70 -8.59
C LEU A 98 21.39 -7.67 -8.80
N HIS A 99 21.89 -8.22 -9.90
CA HIS A 99 23.33 -8.28 -10.22
C HIS A 99 23.96 -6.91 -10.52
N LYS A 100 23.13 -5.89 -10.84
CA LYS A 100 23.54 -4.50 -11.09
C LYS A 100 23.35 -3.59 -9.86
N ILE A 101 22.84 -4.13 -8.75
CA ILE A 101 22.53 -3.37 -7.53
C ILE A 101 23.59 -3.66 -6.47
N ALA A 102 24.10 -2.59 -5.88
CA ALA A 102 25.06 -2.62 -4.77
C ALA A 102 24.95 -1.30 -3.98
N PRO A 103 25.62 -1.16 -2.82
CA PRO A 103 25.66 0.13 -2.13
C PRO A 103 26.14 1.31 -3.00
N GLU A 104 27.07 1.07 -3.92
CA GLU A 104 27.58 2.11 -4.86
C GLU A 104 26.61 2.40 -6.01
N THR A 105 25.76 1.44 -6.36
CA THR A 105 24.81 1.51 -7.47
C THR A 105 23.39 1.11 -7.04
N PRO A 106 22.79 1.80 -6.05
CA PRO A 106 21.45 1.45 -5.59
C PRO A 106 20.40 1.60 -6.70
N ARG A 107 19.31 0.83 -6.61
CA ARG A 107 18.13 1.02 -7.43
C ARG A 107 17.36 2.22 -6.93
N ALA A 108 16.97 3.14 -7.82
CA ALA A 108 16.00 4.19 -7.49
C ALA A 108 14.57 3.69 -7.66
N LEU A 109 13.70 4.06 -6.72
CA LEU A 109 12.26 3.85 -6.79
C LEU A 109 11.56 5.21 -6.77
N TYR A 110 10.51 5.32 -7.57
CA TYR A 110 9.62 6.48 -7.65
C TYR A 110 8.17 6.00 -7.56
N PHE A 111 7.29 6.79 -7.00
CA PHE A 111 5.89 6.39 -6.85
C PHE A 111 4.93 7.57 -6.83
N ASN A 112 3.69 7.29 -7.19
CA ASN A 112 2.50 8.05 -6.84
C ASN A 112 1.47 7.11 -6.20
N ASP A 113 0.20 7.47 -6.15
CA ASP A 113 -0.83 6.67 -5.48
C ASP A 113 -1.00 5.27 -6.07
N ASP A 114 -0.82 5.10 -7.39
CA ASP A 114 -1.24 3.89 -8.10
C ASP A 114 -0.13 3.25 -8.94
N ALA A 115 1.05 3.86 -9.02
CA ALA A 115 2.15 3.38 -9.87
C ALA A 115 3.52 3.55 -9.22
N TYR A 116 4.41 2.61 -9.51
CA TYR A 116 5.76 2.51 -8.99
C TYR A 116 6.73 2.25 -10.15
N VAL A 117 7.86 2.95 -10.17
CA VAL A 117 8.89 2.81 -11.20
C VAL A 117 10.24 2.57 -10.54
N GLY A 118 10.89 1.48 -10.90
CA GLY A 118 12.25 1.14 -10.50
C GLY A 118 13.26 1.41 -11.62
N PHE A 119 14.31 2.14 -11.29
CA PHE A 119 15.44 2.42 -12.18
C PHE A 119 16.73 1.86 -11.59
N VAL A 120 17.44 1.06 -12.38
CA VAL A 120 18.77 0.53 -12.06
C VAL A 120 19.78 1.18 -13.00
N GLN A 121 20.90 1.67 -12.47
CA GLN A 121 21.98 2.20 -13.29
C GLN A 121 22.47 1.14 -14.30
N ARG A 122 22.58 1.50 -15.58
CA ARG A 122 22.92 0.57 -16.66
C ARG A 122 21.97 -0.64 -16.73
N GLY A 123 20.76 -0.49 -16.23
CA GLY A 123 19.71 -1.50 -16.30
C GLY A 123 19.23 -1.72 -17.74
N ASP A 124 18.85 -2.94 -18.06
CA ASP A 124 18.32 -3.27 -19.39
C ASP A 124 16.86 -2.85 -19.51
N VAL A 125 16.17 -2.70 -18.38
CA VAL A 125 14.75 -2.34 -18.30
C VAL A 125 14.48 -1.35 -17.17
N LEU A 126 13.40 -0.56 -17.30
CA LEU A 126 12.69 -0.02 -16.15
C LEU A 126 11.73 -1.09 -15.62
N GLU A 127 11.71 -1.26 -14.31
CA GLU A 127 10.79 -2.16 -13.61
C GLU A 127 9.60 -1.35 -13.14
N LEU A 128 8.39 -1.76 -13.52
CA LEU A 128 7.18 -1.04 -13.11
C LEU A 128 6.23 -1.97 -12.38
N SER A 129 5.50 -1.39 -11.44
CA SER A 129 4.24 -1.98 -11.00
C SER A 129 3.17 -0.91 -10.86
N SER A 130 1.92 -1.33 -11.02
CA SER A 130 0.76 -0.46 -10.90
C SER A 130 -0.39 -1.21 -10.26
N VAL A 131 -1.41 -0.48 -9.81
CA VAL A 131 -2.58 -1.06 -9.15
C VAL A 131 -3.72 -1.16 -10.15
N ASP A 132 -4.12 -2.39 -10.46
CA ASP A 132 -5.42 -2.63 -11.10
C ASP A 132 -6.51 -2.64 -10.02
N PRO A 133 -7.59 -1.87 -10.18
CA PRO A 133 -8.62 -1.73 -9.16
C PRO A 133 -9.29 -3.04 -8.71
N GLU A 134 -9.28 -4.06 -9.56
CA GLU A 134 -9.98 -5.33 -9.31
C GLU A 134 -9.05 -6.53 -9.13
N ARG A 135 -7.77 -6.40 -9.56
CA ARG A 135 -6.79 -7.50 -9.62
C ARG A 135 -5.53 -7.26 -8.80
N GLY A 136 -5.42 -6.11 -8.10
CA GLY A 136 -4.27 -5.78 -7.28
C GLY A 136 -3.06 -5.35 -8.11
N ALA A 137 -1.86 -5.74 -7.69
CA ALA A 137 -0.63 -5.30 -8.33
C ALA A 137 -0.40 -5.96 -9.70
N MET A 138 -0.10 -5.15 -10.71
CA MET A 138 0.30 -5.56 -12.05
C MET A 138 1.76 -5.20 -12.28
N PHE A 139 2.53 -6.06 -12.91
CA PHE A 139 3.98 -5.91 -13.07
C PHE A 139 4.37 -5.81 -14.54
N TYR A 140 5.29 -4.91 -14.85
CA TYR A 140 5.75 -4.65 -16.21
C TYR A 140 7.24 -4.34 -16.27
N THR A 141 7.82 -4.53 -17.45
CA THR A 141 9.14 -4.00 -17.80
C THR A 141 9.03 -3.11 -19.04
N LEU A 142 9.91 -2.11 -19.12
CA LEU A 142 10.10 -1.26 -20.29
C LEU A 142 11.57 -1.30 -20.68
N GLU A 143 11.89 -1.83 -21.87
CA GLU A 143 13.26 -1.91 -22.37
C GLU A 143 13.90 -0.52 -22.46
N GLN A 144 15.16 -0.42 -22.00
CA GLN A 144 15.96 0.81 -22.05
C GLN A 144 16.74 0.90 -23.37
N ARG A 145 16.02 0.79 -24.48
CA ARG A 145 16.52 0.94 -25.86
C ARG A 145 15.60 1.90 -26.60
N GLU A 146 16.21 2.87 -27.28
CA GLU A 146 15.45 3.84 -28.05
C GLU A 146 14.69 3.17 -29.21
N VAL A 147 13.38 3.35 -29.24
CA VAL A 147 12.48 2.88 -30.31
C VAL A 147 11.34 3.89 -30.46
N SER A 148 10.75 3.93 -31.68
CA SER A 148 9.67 4.87 -31.99
C SER A 148 8.39 4.66 -31.17
N LYS A 149 8.09 3.42 -30.79
CA LYS A 149 6.92 3.05 -29.97
C LYS A 149 7.36 2.05 -28.89
N PRO A 150 7.80 2.54 -27.73
CA PRO A 150 8.17 1.67 -26.61
C PRO A 150 6.94 0.90 -26.10
N ARG A 151 7.16 -0.36 -25.69
CA ARG A 151 6.11 -1.24 -25.21
C ARG A 151 6.40 -1.75 -23.82
N PHE A 152 5.41 -1.64 -22.94
CA PHE A 152 5.42 -2.31 -21.65
C PHE A 152 5.14 -3.79 -21.83
N ARG A 153 6.00 -4.63 -21.25
CA ARG A 153 5.83 -6.08 -21.23
C ARG A 153 5.41 -6.52 -19.85
N ARG A 154 4.25 -7.17 -19.75
CA ARG A 154 3.80 -7.78 -18.51
C ARG A 154 4.76 -8.87 -18.05
N GLN A 155 5.03 -8.94 -16.74
CA GLN A 155 5.99 -9.84 -16.12
C GLN A 155 5.32 -10.64 -14.99
N ASP A 156 4.81 -11.81 -15.32
CA ASP A 156 4.15 -12.68 -14.35
C ASP A 156 5.15 -13.40 -13.43
N ASP A 157 6.43 -13.53 -13.82
CA ASP A 157 7.50 -14.06 -12.96
C ASP A 157 7.69 -13.26 -11.66
N CYS A 158 7.31 -11.99 -11.64
CA CYS A 158 7.31 -11.16 -10.43
C CYS A 158 6.43 -11.74 -9.32
N LEU A 159 5.39 -12.50 -9.68
CA LEU A 159 4.45 -13.10 -8.73
C LEU A 159 5.10 -14.17 -7.85
N GLN A 160 6.25 -14.76 -8.23
CA GLN A 160 6.99 -15.68 -7.39
C GLN A 160 7.33 -15.07 -6.01
N CYS A 161 7.63 -13.77 -5.97
CA CYS A 161 7.83 -13.03 -4.73
C CYS A 161 6.58 -12.19 -4.35
N HIS A 162 5.93 -11.60 -5.35
CA HIS A 162 4.87 -10.61 -5.18
C HIS A 162 3.45 -11.19 -5.08
N ALA A 163 3.30 -12.53 -4.99
CA ALA A 163 2.07 -13.23 -4.62
C ALA A 163 2.38 -14.26 -3.52
N SER A 164 2.75 -13.80 -2.35
CA SER A 164 3.21 -14.64 -1.23
C SER A 164 2.57 -14.19 0.09
N GLY A 165 2.84 -14.89 1.19
CA GLY A 165 2.41 -14.44 2.53
C GLY A 165 2.84 -13.01 2.86
N ARG A 166 3.94 -12.52 2.26
CA ARG A 166 4.40 -11.13 2.44
C ARG A 166 3.46 -10.09 1.81
N THR A 167 2.75 -10.47 0.77
CA THR A 167 1.72 -9.65 0.10
C THR A 167 0.30 -10.03 0.51
N LEU A 168 0.15 -10.74 1.64
CA LEU A 168 -1.14 -11.25 2.12
C LEU A 168 -1.77 -12.30 1.20
N GLY A 169 -0.96 -13.03 0.43
CA GLY A 169 -1.41 -14.07 -0.48
C GLY A 169 -2.09 -13.58 -1.75
N VAL A 170 -1.94 -12.31 -2.12
CA VAL A 170 -2.47 -11.71 -3.35
C VAL A 170 -1.36 -11.07 -4.16
N PRO A 171 -1.53 -10.86 -5.48
CA PRO A 171 -0.65 -9.99 -6.25
C PRO A 171 -0.55 -8.62 -5.59
N GLY A 172 0.65 -8.28 -5.08
CA GLY A 172 0.83 -7.13 -4.22
C GLY A 172 2.25 -6.59 -4.21
N HIS A 173 2.44 -5.49 -3.50
CA HIS A 173 3.72 -4.81 -3.37
C HIS A 173 4.41 -5.18 -2.05
N ILE A 174 5.75 -5.07 -2.03
CA ILE A 174 6.56 -5.41 -0.86
C ILE A 174 7.52 -4.27 -0.56
N VAL A 175 7.53 -3.82 0.69
CA VAL A 175 8.62 -3.03 1.25
C VAL A 175 9.25 -3.84 2.37
N ARG A 176 10.55 -4.07 2.27
CA ARG A 176 11.31 -4.84 3.25
C ARG A 176 12.42 -4.01 3.86
N SER A 177 12.65 -4.23 5.12
CA SER A 177 13.88 -3.85 5.82
C SER A 177 14.65 -5.13 6.11
N VAL A 178 15.84 -5.24 5.58
CA VAL A 178 16.71 -6.42 5.75
C VAL A 178 18.14 -5.94 5.92
N GLN A 179 18.86 -6.54 6.86
CA GLN A 179 20.29 -6.31 6.94
C GLN A 179 20.97 -6.86 5.70
N VAL A 180 21.96 -6.13 5.20
CA VAL A 180 22.74 -6.53 4.03
C VAL A 180 24.23 -6.42 4.34
N ASP A 181 25.04 -7.15 3.59
CA ASP A 181 26.49 -6.99 3.63
C ASP A 181 26.97 -5.81 2.74
N ASN A 182 28.28 -5.65 2.66
CA ASN A 182 28.95 -4.62 1.86
C ASN A 182 28.75 -4.74 0.33
N GLU A 183 28.19 -5.85 -0.15
CA GLU A 183 27.81 -6.06 -1.55
C GLU A 183 26.31 -5.87 -1.79
N GLY A 184 25.53 -5.60 -0.73
CA GLY A 184 24.08 -5.48 -0.78
C GLY A 184 23.33 -6.82 -0.74
N GLN A 185 24.02 -7.94 -0.43
CA GLN A 185 23.36 -9.23 -0.29
C GLN A 185 22.57 -9.32 1.02
N PRO A 186 21.29 -9.71 0.98
CA PRO A 186 20.49 -9.88 2.17
C PRO A 186 21.07 -10.92 3.15
N MET A 187 21.12 -10.56 4.42
CA MET A 187 21.55 -11.41 5.52
C MET A 187 20.35 -11.79 6.39
N PHE A 188 19.70 -12.90 6.04
CA PHE A 188 18.47 -13.30 6.73
C PHE A 188 18.69 -13.80 8.17
N SER A 189 19.90 -14.14 8.55
CA SER A 189 20.28 -14.49 9.93
C SER A 189 20.08 -13.32 10.91
N GLY A 190 20.27 -12.07 10.44
CA GLY A 190 19.98 -10.85 11.20
C GLY A 190 18.51 -10.44 11.23
N GLY A 191 17.60 -11.28 10.71
CA GLY A 191 16.19 -10.99 10.60
C GLY A 191 15.84 -10.17 9.37
N GLY A 192 14.55 -9.94 9.19
CA GLY A 192 14.02 -9.08 8.12
C GLY A 192 12.56 -8.83 8.35
N TYR A 193 12.16 -7.59 8.11
CA TYR A 193 10.81 -7.12 8.37
C TYR A 193 10.09 -6.78 7.07
N ASN A 194 8.82 -7.16 6.97
CA ASN A 194 7.89 -6.51 6.05
C ASN A 194 7.44 -5.24 6.76
N ILE A 195 7.70 -4.09 6.18
CA ILE A 195 7.59 -2.80 6.86
C ILE A 195 6.32 -2.08 6.48
N ASP A 196 5.62 -1.61 7.50
CA ASP A 196 4.52 -0.65 7.36
C ASP A 196 4.55 0.38 8.51
N HIS A 197 3.53 1.23 8.62
CA HIS A 197 3.50 2.30 9.61
C HIS A 197 3.47 1.81 11.08
N ARG A 198 3.21 0.53 11.33
CA ARG A 198 3.17 -0.06 12.68
C ARG A 198 4.54 -0.47 13.20
N ASN A 199 5.54 -0.56 12.33
CA ASN A 199 6.90 -0.86 12.77
C ASN A 199 7.57 0.39 13.37
N PRO A 200 8.32 0.29 14.47
CA PRO A 200 9.14 1.40 14.96
C PRO A 200 10.28 1.72 13.97
N LEU A 201 10.79 2.95 14.00
CA LEU A 201 11.89 3.34 13.09
C LEU A 201 13.11 2.41 13.21
N SER A 202 13.38 1.87 14.41
CA SER A 202 14.49 0.94 14.67
C SER A 202 14.45 -0.36 13.83
N GLU A 203 13.31 -0.72 13.27
CA GLU A 203 13.15 -1.88 12.40
C GLU A 203 13.18 -1.53 10.91
N ARG A 204 13.15 -0.22 10.55
CA ARG A 204 12.94 0.24 9.18
C ARG A 204 14.23 0.50 8.44
N PHE A 205 14.13 0.47 7.11
CA PHE A 205 15.11 0.95 6.12
C PHE A 205 16.37 0.12 5.96
N GLY A 206 16.48 -1.08 6.55
CA GLY A 206 17.62 -1.97 6.28
C GLY A 206 17.75 -2.27 4.78
N GLY A 207 18.94 -2.01 4.20
CA GLY A 207 19.19 -2.12 2.77
C GLY A 207 18.77 -0.90 1.93
N TRP A 208 18.38 0.21 2.58
CA TRP A 208 17.98 1.46 1.94
C TRP A 208 18.88 2.62 2.34
N TYR A 209 19.10 3.56 1.44
CA TYR A 209 19.56 4.89 1.78
C TYR A 209 18.40 5.74 2.29
N VAL A 210 18.68 6.63 3.25
CA VAL A 210 17.69 7.50 3.88
C VAL A 210 18.30 8.87 4.09
N SER A 211 17.71 9.89 3.48
CA SER A 211 18.06 11.28 3.74
C SER A 211 16.94 11.98 4.51
N GLY A 212 17.29 12.53 5.66
CA GLY A 212 16.36 13.18 6.56
C GLY A 212 16.89 13.31 7.97
N SER A 213 16.16 14.01 8.82
CA SER A 213 16.43 14.10 10.25
C SER A 213 15.29 13.44 11.05
N HIS A 214 15.65 12.77 12.14
CA HIS A 214 14.73 12.04 13.02
C HIS A 214 15.20 12.09 14.49
N GLY A 215 16.05 13.04 14.84
CA GLY A 215 16.51 13.29 16.20
C GLY A 215 17.22 12.08 16.83
N ALA A 216 16.76 11.71 18.02
CA ALA A 216 17.34 10.61 18.80
C ALA A 216 16.91 9.21 18.31
N ALA A 217 15.93 9.11 17.41
CA ALA A 217 15.54 7.83 16.84
C ALA A 217 16.70 7.17 16.09
N ARG A 218 16.63 5.86 15.88
CA ARG A 218 17.59 5.08 15.08
C ARG A 218 16.84 4.23 14.09
N HIS A 219 17.50 3.87 13.00
CA HIS A 219 17.00 2.99 11.97
C HIS A 219 18.13 2.14 11.35
N LEU A 220 17.76 1.16 10.53
CA LEU A 220 18.70 0.23 9.89
C LEU A 220 19.20 0.71 8.51
N GLY A 221 18.78 1.90 8.06
CA GLY A 221 19.17 2.48 6.78
C GLY A 221 20.56 3.10 6.80
N ASN A 222 21.14 3.32 5.62
CA ASN A 222 22.46 3.95 5.40
C ASN A 222 23.65 3.11 5.87
N VAL A 223 23.42 1.94 6.42
CA VAL A 223 24.45 1.06 6.99
C VAL A 223 24.33 -0.35 6.45
N TYR A 224 25.43 -1.07 6.47
CA TYR A 224 25.52 -2.47 6.11
C TYR A 224 26.53 -3.20 7.00
N VAL A 225 26.40 -4.52 7.08
CA VAL A 225 27.28 -5.39 7.87
C VAL A 225 28.64 -5.48 7.18
N LYS A 226 29.68 -5.02 7.85
CA LYS A 226 31.07 -5.07 7.32
C LYS A 226 31.69 -6.45 7.47
N ASP A 227 31.40 -7.15 8.55
CA ASP A 227 31.88 -8.48 8.85
C ASP A 227 30.71 -9.46 9.01
N ARG A 228 30.55 -10.37 8.06
CA ARG A 228 29.47 -11.37 8.07
C ARG A 228 29.50 -12.31 9.29
N ALA A 229 30.64 -12.46 9.94
CA ALA A 229 30.78 -13.24 11.18
C ALA A 229 30.21 -12.49 12.40
N GLN A 230 29.96 -11.20 12.28
CA GLN A 230 29.47 -10.32 13.35
C GLN A 230 28.29 -9.48 12.89
N PRO A 231 27.15 -10.10 12.51
CA PRO A 231 26.00 -9.41 11.91
C PRO A 231 25.35 -8.39 12.85
N ASP A 232 25.50 -8.56 14.15
CA ASP A 232 24.92 -7.68 15.17
C ASP A 232 25.70 -6.38 15.37
N ARG A 233 26.90 -6.25 14.77
CA ARG A 233 27.73 -5.03 14.84
C ARG A 233 27.37 -4.04 13.73
N LEU A 234 26.15 -3.49 13.80
CA LEU A 234 25.68 -2.46 12.89
C LEU A 234 25.83 -1.10 13.56
N ASP A 235 26.60 -0.19 12.95
CA ASP A 235 26.77 1.18 13.43
C ASP A 235 25.61 2.08 12.95
N THR A 236 24.47 1.98 13.64
CA THR A 236 23.29 2.77 13.30
C THR A 236 23.44 4.28 13.61
N GLU A 237 24.42 4.67 14.42
CA GLU A 237 24.74 6.07 14.66
C GLU A 237 25.32 6.73 13.39
N ALA A 238 26.22 6.06 12.71
CA ALA A 238 26.83 6.56 11.47
C ALA A 238 25.80 6.75 10.34
N GLY A 239 24.68 6.01 10.39
CA GLY A 239 23.59 6.11 9.43
C GLY A 239 22.51 7.14 9.79
N ALA A 240 22.55 7.73 10.98
CA ALA A 240 21.48 8.58 11.51
C ALA A 240 21.54 10.03 10.98
N ASN A 241 20.37 10.62 10.78
CA ASN A 241 20.20 12.06 10.48
C ASN A 241 21.02 12.57 9.28
N LEU A 242 21.21 11.76 8.24
CA LEU A 242 21.98 12.16 7.06
C LEU A 242 21.16 13.10 6.17
N THR A 243 21.70 14.29 5.91
CA THR A 243 21.14 15.23 4.93
C THR A 243 21.76 15.05 3.54
N LYS A 244 22.94 14.41 3.46
CA LYS A 244 23.65 14.04 2.24
C LYS A 244 23.97 12.56 2.28
N LEU A 245 23.62 11.86 1.21
CA LEU A 245 23.83 10.41 1.12
C LEU A 245 25.31 10.07 0.88
N PRO A 246 25.82 8.96 1.46
CA PRO A 246 27.21 8.50 1.29
C PRO A 246 27.37 7.70 -0.04
N VAL A 247 26.76 8.16 -1.13
CA VAL A 247 26.80 7.53 -2.45
C VAL A 247 26.77 8.59 -3.56
N ASN A 248 27.33 8.26 -4.71
CA ASN A 248 27.23 9.13 -5.88
C ASN A 248 25.79 9.21 -6.39
N THR A 249 25.16 10.36 -6.23
CA THR A 249 23.76 10.59 -6.65
C THR A 249 23.64 11.17 -8.07
N GLY A 250 24.73 11.48 -8.75
CA GLY A 250 24.73 12.05 -10.12
C GLY A 250 23.96 11.27 -11.18
N PRO A 251 23.94 9.92 -11.16
CA PRO A 251 23.14 9.12 -12.10
C PRO A 251 21.62 9.23 -11.89
N TYR A 252 21.15 9.64 -10.72
CA TYR A 252 19.73 9.72 -10.37
C TYR A 252 19.14 11.07 -10.70
N LEU A 253 17.82 11.21 -10.57
CA LEU A 253 17.11 12.46 -10.89
C LEU A 253 17.22 13.51 -9.78
N THR A 254 17.46 13.07 -8.53
CA THR A 254 17.70 13.94 -7.38
C THR A 254 18.79 13.38 -6.46
N PRO A 255 19.41 14.20 -5.60
CA PRO A 255 20.37 13.72 -4.62
C PRO A 255 19.72 13.09 -3.37
N HIS A 256 18.42 12.94 -3.33
CA HIS A 256 17.68 12.53 -2.15
C HIS A 256 17.21 11.07 -2.20
N SER A 257 17.09 10.48 -1.03
CA SER A 257 16.32 9.27 -0.74
C SER A 257 15.46 9.61 0.48
N ASP A 258 14.35 10.29 0.23
CA ASP A 258 13.62 11.05 1.23
C ASP A 258 12.96 10.16 2.29
N LEU A 259 13.22 10.45 3.57
CA LEU A 259 12.70 9.72 4.72
C LEU A 259 11.16 9.73 4.76
N VAL A 260 10.54 10.88 4.48
CA VAL A 260 9.08 11.03 4.52
C VAL A 260 8.43 10.28 3.35
N ALA A 261 9.04 10.34 2.15
CA ALA A 261 8.57 9.56 1.01
C ALA A 261 8.58 8.06 1.32
N GLN A 262 9.65 7.55 1.95
CA GLN A 262 9.73 6.15 2.37
C GLN A 262 8.64 5.77 3.39
N MET A 263 8.34 6.64 4.36
CA MET A 263 7.29 6.39 5.35
C MET A 263 5.89 6.33 4.70
N VAL A 264 5.61 7.22 3.76
CA VAL A 264 4.36 7.20 2.99
C VAL A 264 4.25 5.95 2.13
N LEU A 265 5.34 5.57 1.43
CA LEU A 265 5.38 4.33 0.63
C LEU A 265 5.07 3.10 1.47
N GLN A 266 5.65 2.98 2.66
CA GLN A 266 5.47 1.84 3.56
C GLN A 266 4.00 1.66 3.97
N HIS A 267 3.31 2.77 4.28
CA HIS A 267 1.87 2.76 4.53
C HIS A 267 1.08 2.35 3.27
N GLN A 268 1.36 2.99 2.15
CA GLN A 268 0.64 2.82 0.90
C GLN A 268 0.69 1.39 0.38
N VAL A 269 1.87 0.78 0.36
CA VAL A 269 2.09 -0.58 -0.12
C VAL A 269 1.24 -1.59 0.64
N ARG A 270 1.24 -1.53 1.97
CA ARG A 270 0.41 -2.43 2.78
C ARG A 270 -1.08 -2.17 2.60
N MET A 271 -1.47 -0.91 2.44
CA MET A 271 -2.85 -0.53 2.20
C MET A 271 -3.39 -1.13 0.88
N HIS A 272 -2.62 -1.08 -0.22
CA HIS A 272 -2.98 -1.72 -1.48
C HIS A 272 -3.16 -3.23 -1.34
N ASN A 273 -2.24 -3.90 -0.65
CA ASN A 273 -2.34 -5.34 -0.41
C ASN A 273 -3.59 -5.70 0.41
N LEU A 274 -3.96 -4.89 1.39
CA LEU A 274 -5.17 -5.09 2.20
C LEU A 274 -6.45 -4.90 1.36
N ILE A 275 -6.51 -3.86 0.53
CA ILE A 275 -7.65 -3.63 -0.37
C ILE A 275 -7.81 -4.83 -1.33
N ALA A 276 -6.73 -5.26 -1.97
CA ALA A 276 -6.74 -6.41 -2.87
C ALA A 276 -7.16 -7.70 -2.13
N ARG A 277 -6.63 -7.95 -0.92
CA ARG A 277 -6.99 -9.11 -0.10
C ARG A 277 -8.46 -9.12 0.24
N VAL A 278 -9.01 -8.01 0.69
CA VAL A 278 -10.44 -7.88 1.04
C VAL A 278 -11.32 -8.12 -0.19
N ALA A 279 -10.96 -7.54 -1.34
CA ALA A 279 -11.68 -7.72 -2.58
C ALA A 279 -11.68 -9.19 -3.03
N PHE A 280 -10.52 -9.85 -3.04
CA PHE A 280 -10.36 -11.23 -3.48
C PHE A 280 -11.08 -12.20 -2.54
N GLU A 281 -10.85 -12.07 -1.23
CA GLU A 281 -11.49 -12.93 -0.25
C GLU A 281 -13.02 -12.84 -0.33
N THR A 282 -13.54 -11.63 -0.52
CA THR A 282 -14.99 -11.43 -0.69
C THR A 282 -15.52 -12.12 -1.94
N LYS A 283 -14.88 -11.93 -3.09
CA LYS A 283 -15.29 -12.55 -4.36
C LYS A 283 -15.28 -14.09 -4.25
N VAL A 284 -14.17 -14.65 -3.73
CA VAL A 284 -14.01 -16.12 -3.58
C VAL A 284 -14.99 -16.69 -2.55
N ALA A 285 -15.23 -15.98 -1.44
CA ALA A 285 -16.16 -16.44 -0.42
C ALA A 285 -17.62 -16.48 -0.93
N LEU A 286 -18.00 -15.46 -1.72
CA LEU A 286 -19.35 -15.42 -2.32
C LEU A 286 -19.52 -16.51 -3.37
N GLU A 287 -18.56 -16.72 -4.27
CA GLU A 287 -18.61 -17.80 -5.27
C GLU A 287 -18.68 -19.18 -4.59
N SER A 288 -17.87 -19.41 -3.55
CA SER A 288 -17.88 -20.65 -2.78
C SER A 288 -19.22 -20.87 -2.08
N GLN A 289 -19.85 -19.82 -1.55
CA GLN A 289 -21.18 -19.90 -0.93
C GLN A 289 -22.24 -20.25 -1.96
N GLU A 290 -22.23 -19.61 -3.12
CA GLU A 290 -23.17 -19.89 -4.20
C GLU A 290 -23.06 -21.33 -4.70
N ALA A 291 -21.83 -21.81 -4.92
CA ALA A 291 -21.58 -23.19 -5.31
C ALA A 291 -22.10 -24.18 -4.26
N MET A 292 -21.87 -23.92 -2.97
CA MET A 292 -22.35 -24.75 -1.87
C MET A 292 -23.87 -24.74 -1.78
N ASP A 293 -24.51 -23.60 -1.87
CA ASP A 293 -25.97 -23.47 -1.81
C ASP A 293 -26.65 -24.22 -2.94
N LYS A 294 -26.05 -24.18 -4.15
CA LYS A 294 -26.51 -24.96 -5.30
C LYS A 294 -26.47 -26.51 -5.05
N VAL A 295 -25.34 -26.98 -4.48
CA VAL A 295 -25.17 -28.39 -4.13
C VAL A 295 -26.18 -28.84 -3.06
N LEU A 296 -26.45 -27.96 -2.09
CA LEU A 296 -27.38 -28.24 -0.98
C LEU A 296 -28.84 -27.97 -1.35
N GLY A 297 -29.15 -27.58 -2.57
CA GLY A 297 -30.52 -27.27 -3.02
C GLY A 297 -31.19 -26.11 -2.30
N LYS A 298 -30.38 -25.17 -1.74
CA LYS A 298 -30.92 -24.00 -1.05
C LYS A 298 -31.43 -22.97 -2.04
N GLN A 299 -32.50 -22.28 -1.66
CA GLN A 299 -33.00 -21.14 -2.44
C GLN A 299 -32.03 -19.95 -2.40
N PRO A 300 -31.91 -19.24 -3.52
CA PRO A 300 -31.13 -17.97 -3.53
C PRO A 300 -31.64 -17.03 -2.46
N GLY A 301 -30.71 -16.39 -1.72
CA GLY A 301 -31.06 -15.41 -0.67
C GLY A 301 -31.26 -16.00 0.73
N GLY A 302 -30.97 -17.27 0.96
CA GLY A 302 -31.10 -17.97 2.26
C GLY A 302 -30.10 -17.50 3.34
N GLY A 303 -29.34 -16.44 3.09
CA GLY A 303 -28.30 -15.93 3.99
C GLY A 303 -26.98 -16.69 3.88
N TRP A 304 -25.90 -16.05 4.31
CA TRP A 304 -24.55 -16.65 4.25
C TRP A 304 -24.23 -17.47 5.49
N SER A 305 -23.41 -18.50 5.29
CA SER A 305 -22.84 -19.27 6.40
C SER A 305 -21.93 -18.37 7.26
N ASP A 306 -21.74 -18.75 8.53
CA ASP A 306 -20.84 -18.01 9.42
C ASP A 306 -19.39 -18.06 8.95
N SER A 307 -19.01 -19.12 8.24
CA SER A 307 -17.70 -19.22 7.60
C SER A 307 -17.55 -18.16 6.51
N THR A 308 -18.53 -18.02 5.62
CA THR A 308 -18.54 -16.99 4.56
C THR A 308 -18.49 -15.59 5.14
N LYS A 309 -19.31 -15.32 6.17
CA LYS A 309 -19.29 -14.00 6.86
C LYS A 309 -17.92 -13.69 7.46
N ARG A 310 -17.30 -14.64 8.17
CA ARG A 310 -15.95 -14.44 8.74
C ARG A 310 -14.90 -14.22 7.67
N ARG A 311 -14.96 -14.93 6.55
CA ARG A 311 -14.03 -14.74 5.42
C ARG A 311 -14.16 -13.36 4.77
N ILE A 312 -15.36 -12.79 4.68
CA ILE A 312 -15.60 -11.47 4.12
C ILE A 312 -15.23 -10.36 5.13
N PHE A 313 -15.77 -10.44 6.33
CA PHE A 313 -15.74 -9.31 7.27
C PHE A 313 -14.51 -9.29 8.20
N GLY A 314 -13.85 -10.44 8.42
CA GLY A 314 -12.60 -10.47 9.18
C GLY A 314 -11.47 -9.68 8.52
N PRO A 315 -11.13 -9.94 7.23
CA PRO A 315 -10.18 -9.09 6.49
C PRO A 315 -10.61 -7.63 6.38
N ALA A 316 -11.92 -7.36 6.26
CA ALA A 316 -12.44 -6.01 6.21
C ALA A 316 -12.21 -5.24 7.52
N GLU A 317 -12.36 -5.90 8.68
CA GLU A 317 -12.04 -5.28 9.97
C GLU A 317 -10.53 -4.98 10.11
N THR A 318 -9.68 -5.87 9.60
CA THR A 318 -8.22 -5.60 9.52
C THR A 318 -7.94 -4.38 8.63
N LEU A 319 -8.64 -4.24 7.49
CA LEU A 319 -8.54 -3.06 6.61
C LEU A 319 -8.97 -1.78 7.35
N VAL A 320 -10.13 -1.78 8.03
CA VAL A 320 -10.63 -0.61 8.80
C VAL A 320 -9.61 -0.16 9.84
N ARG A 321 -9.05 -1.08 10.62
CA ARG A 321 -8.01 -0.77 11.61
C ARG A 321 -6.80 -0.12 10.96
N TYR A 322 -6.31 -0.70 9.87
CA TYR A 322 -5.15 -0.18 9.16
C TYR A 322 -5.40 1.20 8.52
N MET A 323 -6.59 1.41 7.95
CA MET A 323 -7.02 2.71 7.40
C MET A 323 -6.99 3.82 8.45
N LEU A 324 -7.35 3.50 9.69
CA LEU A 324 -7.43 4.43 10.82
C LEU A 324 -6.11 4.55 11.60
N PHE A 325 -5.02 3.99 11.10
CA PHE A 325 -3.71 4.03 11.76
C PHE A 325 -3.71 3.42 13.17
N ILE A 326 -4.59 2.46 13.42
CA ILE A 326 -4.56 1.70 14.66
C ILE A 326 -3.25 0.91 14.73
N ASP A 327 -2.60 0.95 15.89
CA ASP A 327 -1.29 0.36 16.14
C ASP A 327 -0.12 1.05 15.38
N GLU A 328 -0.28 2.30 14.90
CA GLU A 328 0.82 3.08 14.34
C GLU A 328 1.93 3.25 15.38
N ALA A 329 3.18 2.99 14.98
CA ALA A 329 4.34 3.23 15.83
C ALA A 329 4.57 4.74 16.01
N ALA A 330 4.56 5.20 17.26
CA ALA A 330 4.76 6.60 17.58
C ALA A 330 6.14 7.10 17.14
N LEU A 331 6.21 8.33 16.65
CA LEU A 331 7.48 9.02 16.42
C LEU A 331 8.02 9.54 17.76
N VAL A 332 9.22 9.10 18.12
CA VAL A 332 9.89 9.52 19.38
C VAL A 332 10.59 10.88 19.25
N SER A 333 10.75 11.38 18.03
CA SER A 333 11.31 12.69 17.69
C SER A 333 10.70 13.17 16.38
N PRO A 334 10.67 14.49 16.14
CA PRO A 334 10.22 15.03 14.87
C PRO A 334 11.02 14.49 13.69
N VAL A 335 10.32 14.20 12.59
CA VAL A 335 10.89 13.70 11.35
C VAL A 335 10.81 14.77 10.28
N ARG A 336 11.89 14.93 9.51
CA ARG A 336 11.95 15.88 8.37
C ARG A 336 12.66 15.20 7.19
N GLY A 337 12.07 15.28 6.01
CA GLY A 337 12.70 14.89 4.76
C GLY A 337 13.69 15.93 4.26
N THR A 338 14.44 15.59 3.21
CA THR A 338 15.40 16.50 2.55
C THR A 338 14.93 16.99 1.18
N SER A 339 13.86 16.40 0.64
CA SER A 339 13.27 16.77 -0.65
C SER A 339 11.98 17.58 -0.47
N PRO A 340 11.42 18.15 -1.55
CA PRO A 340 10.12 18.82 -1.49
C PRO A 340 8.93 17.86 -1.35
N PHE A 341 9.15 16.54 -1.23
CA PHE A 341 8.10 15.53 -1.23
C PHE A 341 6.97 15.80 -0.22
N ALA A 342 7.31 16.08 1.03
CA ALA A 342 6.31 16.31 2.09
C ALA A 342 5.33 17.44 1.73
N ALA A 343 5.84 18.54 1.17
CA ALA A 343 5.05 19.70 0.75
C ALA A 343 4.23 19.39 -0.52
N GLU A 344 4.82 18.70 -1.49
CA GLU A 344 4.15 18.31 -2.73
C GLU A 344 3.04 17.30 -2.46
N PHE A 345 3.31 16.27 -1.67
CA PHE A 345 2.35 15.25 -1.28
C PHE A 345 1.15 15.84 -0.52
N SER A 346 1.41 16.73 0.44
CA SER A 346 0.35 17.36 1.25
C SER A 346 -0.58 18.28 0.44
N ARG A 347 -0.12 18.79 -0.71
CA ARG A 347 -0.93 19.64 -1.60
C ARG A 347 -1.81 18.88 -2.58
N GLN A 348 -1.58 17.56 -2.71
CA GLN A 348 -2.38 16.71 -3.60
C GLN A 348 -3.71 16.31 -2.95
N GLY A 349 -4.65 15.91 -3.79
CA GLY A 349 -5.94 15.37 -3.37
C GLY A 349 -6.93 16.42 -2.89
N PRO A 350 -8.12 15.96 -2.48
CA PRO A 350 -9.18 16.83 -2.05
C PRO A 350 -8.91 17.44 -0.68
N ALA A 351 -9.34 18.69 -0.50
CA ALA A 351 -9.38 19.37 0.78
C ALA A 351 -10.81 19.84 1.08
N ASP A 352 -11.17 19.89 2.37
CA ASP A 352 -12.44 20.44 2.82
C ASP A 352 -12.43 21.98 2.77
N LEU A 353 -13.56 22.61 3.07
CA LEU A 353 -13.71 24.08 3.06
C LEU A 353 -12.79 24.80 4.07
N ARG A 354 -12.26 24.10 5.05
CA ARG A 354 -11.27 24.60 6.01
C ARG A 354 -9.82 24.36 5.57
N GLY A 355 -9.62 23.83 4.36
CA GLY A 355 -8.30 23.48 3.82
C GLY A 355 -7.66 22.24 4.45
N ARG A 356 -8.44 21.38 5.13
CA ARG A 356 -7.94 20.12 5.71
C ARG A 356 -8.00 19.00 4.68
N SER A 357 -6.93 18.20 4.61
CA SER A 357 -6.83 17.03 3.72
C SER A 357 -6.27 15.83 4.47
N LEU A 358 -6.69 14.62 4.09
CA LEU A 358 -6.12 13.37 4.60
C LEU A 358 -4.65 13.16 4.20
N ARG A 359 -4.10 14.04 3.33
CA ARG A 359 -2.68 14.02 2.95
C ARG A 359 -1.80 14.94 3.79
N GLN A 360 -2.38 15.71 4.70
CA GLN A 360 -1.58 16.55 5.59
C GLN A 360 -0.77 15.69 6.56
N LEU A 361 0.52 15.92 6.59
CA LEU A 361 1.47 15.21 7.45
C LEU A 361 1.55 15.88 8.82
N ASP A 362 1.81 15.09 9.87
CA ASP A 362 2.14 15.56 11.23
C ASP A 362 3.66 15.61 11.40
N LEU A 363 4.29 14.47 11.28
CA LEU A 363 5.75 14.25 11.35
C LEU A 363 6.41 14.58 12.70
N ASP A 364 5.66 14.98 13.70
CA ASP A 364 6.14 15.22 15.06
C ASP A 364 5.80 14.03 16.00
N LYS A 365 4.60 13.51 15.89
CA LYS A 365 4.09 12.41 16.75
C LYS A 365 3.69 11.17 15.95
N ARG A 366 3.25 11.35 14.72
CA ARG A 366 2.73 10.33 13.81
C ARG A 366 2.93 10.76 12.36
N LEU A 367 2.63 9.88 11.41
CA LEU A 367 2.82 10.18 9.97
C LEU A 367 1.81 11.23 9.48
N PHE A 368 0.52 11.00 9.66
CA PHE A 368 -0.53 11.89 9.17
C PHE A 368 -1.19 12.70 10.28
N ARG A 369 -1.51 13.95 9.97
CA ARG A 369 -2.23 14.85 10.87
C ARG A 369 -3.63 14.33 11.21
N TYR A 370 -4.31 13.77 10.24
CA TYR A 370 -5.63 13.14 10.39
C TYR A 370 -5.46 11.64 10.16
N PRO A 371 -5.65 10.79 11.20
CA PRO A 371 -5.33 9.37 11.15
C PRO A 371 -6.37 8.60 10.32
N MET A 372 -6.31 8.79 9.02
CA MET A 372 -7.10 8.11 8.00
C MET A 372 -6.31 8.01 6.70
N SER A 373 -6.27 6.83 6.11
CA SER A 373 -5.57 6.61 4.85
C SER A 373 -6.15 7.43 3.70
N PHE A 374 -5.30 8.17 3.01
CA PHE A 374 -5.68 8.90 1.80
C PHE A 374 -6.11 7.97 0.65
N LEU A 375 -5.75 6.69 0.70
CA LEU A 375 -6.18 5.70 -0.30
C LEU A 375 -7.67 5.34 -0.23
N VAL A 376 -8.42 5.91 0.70
CA VAL A 376 -9.89 5.91 0.66
C VAL A 376 -10.43 6.57 -0.61
N TYR A 377 -9.63 7.41 -1.28
CA TYR A 377 -9.96 8.05 -2.56
C TYR A 377 -9.51 7.27 -3.79
N SER A 378 -8.81 6.13 -3.62
CA SER A 378 -8.31 5.33 -4.73
C SER A 378 -9.43 4.60 -5.47
N GLU A 379 -9.22 4.39 -6.79
CA GLU A 379 -10.13 3.58 -7.61
C GLU A 379 -10.23 2.13 -7.09
N ALA A 380 -9.13 1.59 -6.52
CA ALA A 380 -9.12 0.27 -5.91
C ALA A 380 -10.05 0.16 -4.69
N PHE A 381 -10.07 1.17 -3.82
CA PHE A 381 -11.02 1.21 -2.71
C PHE A 381 -12.48 1.34 -3.21
N ASP A 382 -12.71 2.17 -4.21
CA ASP A 382 -14.03 2.36 -4.78
C ASP A 382 -14.57 1.13 -5.51
N SER A 383 -13.67 0.27 -6.00
CA SER A 383 -13.98 -1.00 -6.69
C SER A 383 -14.19 -2.20 -5.73
N LEU A 384 -14.10 -2.00 -4.43
CA LEU A 384 -14.43 -3.06 -3.46
C LEU A 384 -15.84 -3.61 -3.72
N PRO A 385 -16.07 -4.93 -3.61
CA PRO A 385 -17.41 -5.51 -3.72
C PRO A 385 -18.40 -4.81 -2.80
N PRO A 386 -19.64 -4.52 -3.28
CA PRO A 386 -20.58 -3.65 -2.55
C PRO A 386 -20.80 -4.08 -1.10
N VAL A 387 -20.93 -5.38 -0.85
CA VAL A 387 -21.21 -5.91 0.49
C VAL A 387 -20.10 -5.61 1.49
N VAL A 388 -18.85 -5.77 1.10
CA VAL A 388 -17.72 -5.49 2.00
C VAL A 388 -17.42 -4.00 2.07
N LYS A 389 -17.64 -3.25 1.00
CA LYS A 389 -17.53 -1.79 0.97
C LYS A 389 -18.53 -1.14 1.94
N ASP A 390 -19.78 -1.61 1.95
CA ASP A 390 -20.81 -1.13 2.89
C ASP A 390 -20.42 -1.44 4.35
N TYR A 391 -19.91 -2.65 4.62
CA TYR A 391 -19.38 -3.00 5.94
C TYR A 391 -18.27 -2.04 6.37
N VAL A 392 -17.27 -1.79 5.51
CA VAL A 392 -16.15 -0.87 5.80
C VAL A 392 -16.67 0.53 6.13
N TRP A 393 -17.61 1.07 5.33
CA TRP A 393 -18.19 2.38 5.59
C TRP A 393 -18.98 2.43 6.91
N ARG A 394 -19.71 1.38 7.25
CA ARG A 394 -20.44 1.28 8.52
C ARG A 394 -19.48 1.26 9.70
N ARG A 395 -18.43 0.46 9.62
CA ARG A 395 -17.41 0.37 10.67
C ARG A 395 -16.67 1.70 10.86
N LEU A 396 -16.28 2.35 9.76
CA LEU A 396 -15.70 3.71 9.83
C LEU A 396 -16.65 4.70 10.49
N TRP A 397 -17.93 4.65 10.15
CA TRP A 397 -18.95 5.48 10.81
C TRP A 397 -19.02 5.22 12.31
N ASP A 398 -19.10 3.96 12.73
CA ASP A 398 -19.22 3.61 14.15
C ASP A 398 -18.01 4.09 14.96
N VAL A 399 -16.81 3.92 14.41
CA VAL A 399 -15.58 4.40 15.03
C VAL A 399 -15.53 5.94 15.07
N LEU A 400 -15.77 6.61 13.95
CA LEU A 400 -15.64 8.06 13.84
C LEU A 400 -16.78 8.84 14.52
N SER A 401 -17.95 8.22 14.70
CA SER A 401 -19.05 8.80 15.50
C SER A 401 -18.92 8.54 17.01
N GLY A 402 -17.91 7.76 17.42
CA GLY A 402 -17.72 7.41 18.83
C GLY A 402 -18.67 6.32 19.36
N ARG A 403 -19.40 5.62 18.49
CA ARG A 403 -20.23 4.45 18.88
C ARG A 403 -19.38 3.23 19.22
N GLU A 404 -18.25 3.09 18.54
CA GLU A 404 -17.28 2.05 18.82
C GLU A 404 -16.41 2.44 20.01
N GLN A 405 -16.52 1.64 21.10
CA GLN A 405 -15.87 1.90 22.40
C GLN A 405 -14.77 0.88 22.74
N ARG A 406 -14.47 -0.05 21.84
CA ARG A 406 -13.41 -1.05 22.11
C ARG A 406 -12.06 -0.36 22.31
N LYS A 407 -11.27 -0.91 23.23
CA LYS A 407 -9.99 -0.36 23.71
C LYS A 407 -8.99 -0.07 22.58
N GLU A 408 -8.98 -0.90 21.53
CA GLU A 408 -8.08 -0.73 20.39
C GLU A 408 -8.26 0.59 19.64
N PHE A 409 -9.46 1.17 19.67
CA PHE A 409 -9.74 2.47 19.06
C PHE A 409 -9.53 3.67 19.97
N ALA A 410 -9.06 3.46 21.20
CA ALA A 410 -8.84 4.54 22.18
C ALA A 410 -7.71 5.50 21.76
N ALA A 411 -6.80 5.06 20.88
CA ALA A 411 -5.75 5.91 20.32
C ALA A 411 -6.29 7.07 19.44
N LEU A 412 -7.50 6.92 18.90
CA LEU A 412 -8.17 7.99 18.14
C LEU A 412 -8.83 8.97 19.10
N SER A 413 -8.28 10.17 19.21
CA SER A 413 -8.88 11.23 20.04
C SER A 413 -10.28 11.63 19.52
N PRO A 414 -11.17 12.16 20.38
CA PRO A 414 -12.44 12.72 19.92
C PRO A 414 -12.28 13.78 18.83
N GLN A 415 -11.23 14.59 18.89
CA GLN A 415 -10.91 15.62 17.91
C GLN A 415 -10.52 15.00 16.56
N ASP A 416 -9.69 13.94 16.56
CA ASP A 416 -9.32 13.20 15.33
C ASP A 416 -10.56 12.60 14.66
N ARG A 417 -11.44 11.94 15.45
CA ARG A 417 -12.67 11.32 14.94
C ARG A 417 -13.58 12.35 14.26
N VAL A 418 -13.79 13.50 14.90
CA VAL A 418 -14.60 14.59 14.32
C VAL A 418 -13.96 15.13 13.05
N ALA A 419 -12.65 15.44 13.07
CA ALA A 419 -11.94 16.02 11.94
C ALA A 419 -11.97 15.08 10.71
N VAL A 420 -11.64 13.78 10.89
CA VAL A 420 -11.66 12.79 9.81
C VAL A 420 -13.06 12.66 9.22
N ARG A 421 -14.09 12.60 10.07
CA ARG A 421 -15.49 12.52 9.61
C ARG A 421 -15.90 13.75 8.79
N GLU A 422 -15.59 14.96 9.26
CA GLU A 422 -15.90 16.21 8.55
C GLU A 422 -15.18 16.27 7.20
N ILE A 423 -13.87 15.92 7.14
CA ILE A 423 -13.12 15.86 5.89
C ILE A 423 -13.80 14.90 4.91
N LEU A 424 -14.14 13.67 5.35
CA LEU A 424 -14.78 12.69 4.48
C LEU A 424 -16.15 13.17 3.98
N LEU A 425 -16.95 13.80 4.83
CA LEU A 425 -18.27 14.31 4.45
C LEU A 425 -18.22 15.37 3.33
N GLU A 426 -17.16 16.16 3.29
CA GLU A 426 -16.98 17.20 2.28
C GLU A 426 -16.24 16.71 1.03
N THR A 427 -15.34 15.74 1.17
CA THR A 427 -14.38 15.38 0.12
C THR A 427 -14.68 14.04 -0.56
N LYS A 428 -15.36 13.10 0.11
CA LYS A 428 -15.71 11.80 -0.47
C LYS A 428 -17.14 11.80 -1.01
N ARG A 429 -17.29 11.73 -2.34
CA ARG A 429 -18.60 11.86 -3.01
C ARG A 429 -19.53 10.69 -2.74
N ASP A 430 -19.00 9.47 -2.73
CA ASP A 430 -19.78 8.22 -2.70
C ASP A 430 -20.03 7.67 -1.29
N LEU A 431 -20.14 8.58 -0.30
CA LEU A 431 -20.49 8.17 1.05
C LEU A 431 -21.93 7.67 1.11
N PRO A 432 -22.21 6.58 1.87
CA PRO A 432 -23.57 6.11 2.11
C PRO A 432 -24.45 7.22 2.70
N ALA A 433 -25.74 7.23 2.34
CA ALA A 433 -26.68 8.28 2.74
C ALA A 433 -26.73 8.50 4.26
N TYR A 434 -26.59 7.44 5.06
CA TYR A 434 -26.62 7.55 6.52
C TYR A 434 -25.48 8.38 7.13
N TRP A 435 -24.36 8.60 6.40
CA TRP A 435 -23.30 9.51 6.84
C TRP A 435 -23.76 10.96 6.90
N ARG A 436 -24.75 11.34 6.09
CA ARG A 436 -25.29 12.71 5.99
C ARG A 436 -26.52 12.93 6.86
N THR A 437 -27.30 11.86 7.14
CA THR A 437 -28.61 11.96 7.82
C THR A 437 -28.56 11.62 9.31
N ARG A 438 -27.61 10.79 9.74
CA ARG A 438 -27.46 10.42 11.15
C ARG A 438 -26.65 11.50 11.89
N ARG A 439 -27.27 12.14 12.87
CA ARG A 439 -26.52 12.89 13.89
C ARG A 439 -25.70 11.89 14.74
N PRO A 440 -24.47 12.24 15.17
CA PRO A 440 -23.63 11.39 15.99
C PRO A 440 -24.28 11.04 17.33
#